data_72bc567fe08a907141838009dcbd1333
#
_entry.id   72bc567fe08a907141838009dcbd1333
#
_cell.length_a   1.000
_cell.length_b   1.000
_cell.length_c   1.000
_cell.angle_alpha   90.00
_cell.angle_beta   90.00
_cell.angle_gamma   90.00
#
_symmetry.space_group_name_H-M   'P 1'
#
loop_
_entity.id
_entity.type
_entity.pdbx_description
1 polymer ?
#
loop_
_entity_poly.entity_id
_entity_poly.type
_entity_poly.pdbx_seq_one_letter_code
_entity_poly.pdbx_strand_id
1 'polypeptide(L)'
;MPKKVLVVEDNYLNLKLFCDLLQAHGFETEPVSDGREAIDRAYGFAPDLIVMDIQLPYVSGIELIETLKQHKTLASTPIMAVTAYAGKGDEERIRFAGAEAYVSKPVTVGNFMRAVRELVGVSTIEPRLAT
;
A
#
# COMPACT_ATOMS: atom_id res chain seq x y z
N MET A 1 -13.15 7.38 -13.10
CA MET A 1 -11.97 7.95 -12.44
C MET A 1 -11.07 6.83 -11.98
N PRO A 2 -9.78 6.92 -12.22
CA PRO A 2 -8.89 5.89 -11.74
C PRO A 2 -8.81 5.91 -10.22
N LYS A 3 -8.62 4.75 -9.65
CA LYS A 3 -8.37 4.65 -8.22
C LYS A 3 -6.95 5.16 -7.94
N LYS A 4 -6.76 5.73 -6.78
CA LYS A 4 -5.50 6.34 -6.39
C LYS A 4 -4.79 5.51 -5.34
N VAL A 5 -3.51 5.26 -5.56
CA VAL A 5 -2.69 4.46 -4.66
C VAL A 5 -1.48 5.27 -4.21
N LEU A 6 -1.33 5.44 -2.92
CA LEU A 6 -0.14 6.06 -2.35
C LEU A 6 0.86 4.94 -2.06
N VAL A 7 2.10 5.08 -2.50
CA VAL A 7 3.12 4.05 -2.30
C VAL A 7 4.25 4.63 -1.46
N VAL A 8 4.44 4.09 -0.27
CA VAL A 8 5.50 4.54 0.65
C VAL A 8 6.58 3.49 0.68
N GLU A 9 7.73 3.79 0.10
CA GLU A 9 8.82 2.85 -0.06
C GLU A 9 10.12 3.63 -0.28
N ASP A 10 11.12 3.40 0.56
CA ASP A 10 12.36 4.16 0.45
C ASP A 10 13.34 3.61 -0.58
N ASN A 11 13.21 2.35 -0.96
CA ASN A 11 14.07 1.77 -1.98
C ASN A 11 13.59 2.22 -3.35
N TYR A 12 14.43 2.93 -4.07
CA TYR A 12 14.01 3.54 -5.34
C TYR A 12 13.54 2.51 -6.37
N LEU A 13 14.24 1.38 -6.45
CA LEU A 13 13.87 0.37 -7.45
C LEU A 13 12.53 -0.27 -7.11
N ASN A 14 12.25 -0.52 -5.83
CA ASN A 14 10.97 -1.08 -5.43
C ASN A 14 9.85 -0.05 -5.63
N LEU A 15 10.12 1.21 -5.29
CA LEU A 15 9.13 2.26 -5.46
C LEU A 15 8.74 2.38 -6.93
N LYS A 16 9.74 2.40 -7.81
CA LYS A 16 9.48 2.49 -9.24
C LYS A 16 8.72 1.26 -9.74
N LEU A 17 9.11 0.07 -9.29
CA LEU A 17 8.45 -1.15 -9.71
C LEU A 17 6.98 -1.14 -9.32
N PHE A 18 6.68 -0.80 -8.07
CA PHE A 18 5.30 -0.81 -7.60
C PHE A 18 4.46 0.23 -8.34
N CYS A 19 5.00 1.42 -8.54
CA CYS A 19 4.27 2.47 -9.24
C CYS A 19 4.05 2.10 -10.71
N ASP A 20 5.06 1.54 -11.36
CA ASP A 20 4.92 1.14 -12.76
C ASP A 20 3.87 0.04 -12.92
N LEU A 21 3.86 -0.94 -12.01
CA LEU A 21 2.86 -2.00 -12.05
C LEU A 21 1.45 -1.44 -11.87
N LEU A 22 1.30 -0.56 -10.91
CA LEU A 22 -0.01 0.02 -10.64
C LEU A 22 -0.50 0.86 -11.81
N GLN A 23 0.38 1.67 -12.38
CA GLN A 23 0.01 2.50 -13.52
C GLN A 23 -0.34 1.66 -14.74
N ALA A 24 0.36 0.54 -14.94
CA ALA A 24 0.05 -0.36 -16.03
C ALA A 24 -1.33 -0.99 -15.89
N HIS A 25 -1.85 -1.05 -14.67
CA HIS A 25 -3.18 -1.59 -14.40
C HIS A 25 -4.23 -0.50 -14.20
N GLY A 26 -3.90 0.73 -14.59
CA GLY A 26 -4.89 1.79 -14.60
C GLY A 26 -5.03 2.62 -13.33
N PHE A 27 -4.12 2.44 -12.38
CA PHE A 27 -4.17 3.21 -11.14
C PHE A 27 -3.35 4.49 -11.26
N GLU A 28 -3.79 5.52 -10.55
CA GLU A 28 -3.01 6.73 -10.39
C GLU A 28 -2.16 6.57 -9.13
N THR A 29 -0.90 6.93 -9.19
CA THR A 29 0.01 6.68 -8.05
C THR A 29 0.63 7.96 -7.54
N GLU A 30 0.91 7.96 -6.24
CA GLU A 30 1.67 9.03 -5.59
C GLU A 30 2.84 8.35 -4.88
N PRO A 31 4.07 8.50 -5.37
CA PRO A 31 5.22 7.87 -4.72
C PRO A 31 5.72 8.72 -3.56
N VAL A 32 6.03 8.05 -2.46
CA VAL A 32 6.57 8.71 -1.27
C VAL A 32 7.80 7.92 -0.83
N SER A 33 8.97 8.51 -1.00
CA SER A 33 10.21 7.82 -0.67
C SER A 33 10.67 8.04 0.76
N ASP A 34 10.09 8.99 1.46
CA ASP A 34 10.46 9.32 2.84
C ASP A 34 9.21 9.15 3.70
N GLY A 35 9.25 8.18 4.61
CA GLY A 35 8.10 7.89 5.46
C GLY A 35 7.64 9.06 6.31
N ARG A 36 8.55 10.00 6.60
CA ARG A 36 8.18 11.18 7.38
C ARG A 36 7.16 12.05 6.67
N GLU A 37 7.04 11.93 5.33
CA GLU A 37 6.09 12.71 4.56
C GLU A 37 4.79 11.95 4.32
N ALA A 38 4.71 10.71 4.76
CA ALA A 38 3.60 9.83 4.35
C ALA A 38 2.23 10.36 4.77
N ILE A 39 2.11 10.84 6.01
CA ILE A 39 0.82 11.28 6.52
C ILE A 39 0.32 12.52 5.74
N ASP A 40 1.19 13.51 5.58
CA ASP A 40 0.80 14.71 4.86
C ASP A 40 0.47 14.42 3.40
N ARG A 41 1.27 13.55 2.77
CA ARG A 41 1.03 13.21 1.38
C ARG A 41 -0.28 12.43 1.23
N ALA A 42 -0.56 11.53 2.18
CA ALA A 42 -1.82 10.78 2.15
C ALA A 42 -3.01 11.71 2.33
N TYR A 43 -2.89 12.66 3.23
CA TYR A 43 -3.98 13.59 3.46
C TYR A 43 -4.28 14.41 2.20
N GLY A 44 -3.25 14.90 1.53
CA GLY A 44 -3.44 15.73 0.33
C GLY A 44 -3.87 14.92 -0.90
N PHE A 45 -3.38 13.69 -1.02
CA PHE A 45 -3.68 12.87 -2.20
C PHE A 45 -5.03 12.16 -2.08
N ALA A 46 -5.49 11.91 -0.86
CA ALA A 46 -6.73 11.19 -0.60
C ALA A 46 -6.77 9.84 -1.35
N PRO A 47 -5.85 8.93 -1.03
CA PRO A 47 -5.76 7.67 -1.78
C PRO A 47 -6.90 6.71 -1.48
N ASP A 48 -7.15 5.82 -2.41
CA ASP A 48 -8.09 4.70 -2.22
C ASP A 48 -7.38 3.49 -1.62
N LEU A 49 -6.06 3.48 -1.64
CA LEU A 49 -5.25 2.41 -1.07
C LEU A 49 -3.88 2.96 -0.73
N ILE A 50 -3.29 2.49 0.35
CA ILE A 50 -1.91 2.82 0.70
C ILE A 50 -1.09 1.55 0.70
N VAL A 51 0.02 1.55 -0.05
CA VAL A 51 1.01 0.47 -0.02
C VAL A 51 2.13 0.95 0.87
N MET A 52 2.39 0.25 1.97
CA MET A 52 3.29 0.72 3.02
C MET A 52 4.41 -0.28 3.26
N ASP A 53 5.65 0.13 2.97
CA ASP A 53 6.81 -0.64 3.37
C ASP A 53 6.96 -0.53 4.89
N ILE A 54 7.20 -1.65 5.54
CA ILE A 54 7.32 -1.67 6.99
C ILE A 54 8.72 -1.22 7.42
N GLN A 55 9.74 -1.50 6.62
CA GLN A 55 11.11 -1.23 7.00
C GLN A 55 11.60 0.07 6.42
N LEU A 56 11.16 1.17 7.00
CA LEU A 56 11.56 2.49 6.53
C LEU A 56 12.58 3.10 7.47
N PRO A 57 13.49 3.94 6.96
CA PRO A 57 14.38 4.69 7.84
C PRO A 57 13.58 5.80 8.53
N TYR A 58 14.04 6.27 9.65
CA TYR A 58 13.52 7.39 10.42
C TYR A 58 12.19 7.14 11.12
N VAL A 59 11.25 6.46 10.49
CA VAL A 59 9.96 6.18 11.10
C VAL A 59 9.52 4.79 10.65
N SER A 60 8.98 4.02 11.55
CA SER A 60 8.59 2.64 11.23
C SER A 60 7.28 2.64 10.47
N GLY A 61 7.15 1.71 9.52
CA GLY A 61 5.89 1.54 8.80
C GLY A 61 4.74 1.17 9.73
N ILE A 62 5.03 0.43 10.81
CA ILE A 62 3.99 0.08 11.78
C ILE A 62 3.46 1.34 12.47
N GLU A 63 4.35 2.24 12.86
CA GLU A 63 3.91 3.50 13.46
C GLU A 63 3.08 4.33 12.51
N LEU A 64 3.47 4.34 11.24
CA LEU A 64 2.71 5.08 10.23
C LEU A 64 1.32 4.47 10.05
N ILE A 65 1.21 3.15 10.05
CA ILE A 65 -0.08 2.48 9.93
C ILE A 65 -0.97 2.87 11.11
N GLU A 66 -0.42 2.82 12.32
CA GLU A 66 -1.19 3.17 13.50
C GLU A 66 -1.69 4.61 13.43
N THR A 67 -0.82 5.52 13.01
CA THR A 67 -1.18 6.92 12.90
C THR A 67 -2.26 7.13 11.84
N LEU A 68 -2.12 6.49 10.70
CA LEU A 68 -3.11 6.60 9.63
C LEU A 68 -4.46 6.08 10.07
N LYS A 69 -4.49 5.00 10.83
CA LYS A 69 -5.75 4.41 11.29
C LYS A 69 -6.43 5.24 12.37
N GLN A 70 -5.70 6.13 13.00
CA GLN A 70 -6.28 7.05 13.97
C GLN A 70 -6.70 8.36 13.36
N HIS A 71 -6.29 8.61 12.11
CA HIS A 71 -6.58 9.86 11.43
C HIS A 71 -8.03 9.86 10.93
N LYS A 72 -8.78 10.90 11.26
CA LYS A 72 -10.20 10.91 10.99
C LYS A 72 -10.57 10.62 9.54
N THR A 73 -9.86 11.21 8.59
CA THR A 73 -10.21 11.06 7.19
C THR A 73 -9.49 9.90 6.51
N LEU A 74 -8.45 9.34 7.13
CA LEU A 74 -7.68 8.28 6.51
C LEU A 74 -7.92 6.91 7.13
N ALA A 75 -8.63 6.85 8.23
CA ALA A 75 -8.82 5.60 8.97
C ALA A 75 -9.50 4.51 8.15
N SER A 76 -10.35 4.88 7.21
CA SER A 76 -11.06 3.89 6.39
C SER A 76 -10.29 3.51 5.13
N THR A 77 -9.16 4.15 4.84
CA THR A 77 -8.38 3.80 3.66
C THR A 77 -7.64 2.51 3.92
N PRO A 78 -7.81 1.48 3.07
CA PRO A 78 -7.11 0.23 3.29
C PRO A 78 -5.61 0.38 3.12
N ILE A 79 -4.85 -0.36 3.91
CA ILE A 79 -3.40 -0.34 3.88
C ILE A 79 -2.88 -1.75 3.61
N MET A 80 -2.02 -1.87 2.60
CA MET A 80 -1.35 -3.10 2.27
C MET A 80 0.09 -2.98 2.71
N ALA A 81 0.49 -3.75 3.70
CA ALA A 81 1.87 -3.72 4.17
C ALA A 81 2.75 -4.59 3.28
N VAL A 82 3.97 -4.12 3.01
CA VAL A 82 4.93 -4.88 2.24
C VAL A 82 6.19 -4.97 3.10
N THR A 83 6.72 -6.16 3.33
CA THR A 83 7.83 -6.31 4.26
C THR A 83 8.72 -7.50 3.91
N ALA A 84 10.00 -7.39 4.22
CA ALA A 84 10.92 -8.51 4.13
C ALA A 84 10.80 -9.42 5.35
N TYR A 85 10.16 -8.95 6.42
CA TYR A 85 9.97 -9.75 7.61
C TYR A 85 8.72 -10.59 7.43
N ALA A 86 8.88 -11.90 7.36
CA ALA A 86 7.79 -12.80 7.07
C ALA A 86 7.48 -13.75 8.22
N GLY A 87 7.94 -13.44 9.42
CA GLY A 87 7.66 -14.28 10.58
C GLY A 87 6.22 -14.15 11.01
N LYS A 88 5.70 -15.20 11.63
CA LYS A 88 4.32 -15.21 12.06
C LYS A 88 3.99 -14.08 13.01
N GLY A 89 4.89 -13.83 13.97
CA GLY A 89 4.65 -12.75 14.90
C GLY A 89 4.68 -11.39 14.22
N ASP A 90 5.48 -11.25 13.15
CA ASP A 90 5.55 -9.98 12.44
C ASP A 90 4.25 -9.70 11.71
N GLU A 91 3.66 -10.69 11.09
CA GLU A 91 2.38 -10.50 10.42
C GLU A 91 1.30 -10.09 11.41
N GLU A 92 1.27 -10.74 12.58
CA GLU A 92 0.29 -10.41 13.59
C GLU A 92 0.43 -8.97 14.07
N ARG A 93 1.66 -8.51 14.28
CA ARG A 93 1.91 -7.13 14.69
C ARG A 93 1.47 -6.13 13.66
N ILE A 94 1.74 -6.44 12.40
CA ILE A 94 1.40 -5.55 11.30
C ILE A 94 -0.12 -5.45 11.15
N ARG A 95 -0.81 -6.58 11.22
CA ARG A 95 -2.26 -6.58 11.12
C ARG A 95 -2.92 -5.93 12.33
N PHE A 96 -2.34 -6.13 13.52
CA PHE A 96 -2.87 -5.50 14.72
C PHE A 96 -2.73 -3.99 14.65
N ALA A 97 -1.68 -3.48 14.00
CA ALA A 97 -1.51 -2.04 13.80
C ALA A 97 -2.61 -1.47 12.90
N GLY A 98 -3.21 -2.30 12.07
CA GLY A 98 -4.34 -1.89 11.24
C GLY A 98 -4.23 -2.21 9.76
N ALA A 99 -3.17 -2.89 9.32
CA ALA A 99 -3.04 -3.22 7.91
C ALA A 99 -4.08 -4.26 7.51
N GLU A 100 -4.73 -4.05 6.40
CA GLU A 100 -5.75 -4.96 5.90
C GLU A 100 -5.17 -6.09 5.05
N ALA A 101 -3.95 -5.92 4.55
CA ALA A 101 -3.27 -6.97 3.79
C ALA A 101 -1.79 -6.93 4.06
N TYR A 102 -1.12 -8.02 3.72
CA TYR A 102 0.28 -8.20 4.04
C TYR A 102 0.90 -9.00 2.88
N VAL A 103 1.96 -8.48 2.33
CA VAL A 103 2.68 -9.14 1.24
C VAL A 103 4.16 -9.17 1.60
N SER A 104 4.79 -10.34 1.55
CA SER A 104 6.20 -10.43 1.89
C SER A 104 7.07 -10.23 0.66
N LYS A 105 8.24 -9.63 0.87
CA LYS A 105 9.23 -9.46 -0.18
C LYS A 105 10.06 -10.74 -0.31
N PRO A 106 10.51 -11.06 -1.49
CA PRO A 106 10.32 -10.33 -2.74
C PRO A 106 8.90 -10.54 -3.27
N VAL A 107 8.28 -9.47 -3.71
CA VAL A 107 6.89 -9.57 -4.17
C VAL A 107 6.87 -10.12 -5.58
N THR A 108 5.81 -10.87 -5.89
CA THR A 108 5.55 -11.26 -7.27
C THR A 108 4.46 -10.34 -7.81
N VAL A 109 4.45 -10.14 -9.11
CA VAL A 109 3.44 -9.31 -9.74
C VAL A 109 2.05 -9.83 -9.39
N GLY A 110 1.86 -11.15 -9.47
CA GLY A 110 0.56 -11.74 -9.20
C GLY A 110 0.07 -11.51 -7.78
N ASN A 111 0.94 -11.75 -6.79
CA ASN A 111 0.55 -11.57 -5.40
C ASN A 111 0.27 -10.11 -5.08
N PHE A 112 1.12 -9.22 -5.60
CA PHE A 112 0.98 -7.79 -5.37
C PHE A 112 -0.35 -7.30 -5.94
N MET A 113 -0.60 -7.60 -7.20
CA MET A 113 -1.82 -7.09 -7.84
C MET A 113 -3.09 -7.75 -7.32
N ARG A 114 -3.00 -9.01 -6.89
CA ARG A 114 -4.17 -9.64 -6.28
C ARG A 114 -4.57 -8.91 -5.00
N ALA A 115 -3.60 -8.61 -4.15
CA ALA A 115 -3.89 -7.91 -2.91
C ALA A 115 -4.43 -6.50 -3.18
N VAL A 116 -3.86 -5.82 -4.16
CA VAL A 116 -4.35 -4.49 -4.53
C VAL A 116 -5.82 -4.56 -4.93
N ARG A 117 -6.14 -5.47 -5.84
CA ARG A 117 -7.51 -5.55 -6.35
C ARG A 117 -8.51 -5.92 -5.26
N GLU A 118 -8.11 -6.81 -4.34
CA GLU A 118 -8.98 -7.19 -3.25
C GLU A 118 -9.29 -5.99 -2.35
N LEU A 119 -8.30 -5.15 -2.10
CA LEU A 119 -8.48 -4.05 -1.18
C LEU A 119 -9.22 -2.87 -1.79
N VAL A 120 -9.05 -2.63 -3.08
CA VAL A 120 -9.77 -1.52 -3.70
C VAL A 120 -11.14 -1.94 -4.20
N GLY A 121 -11.49 -3.22 -4.07
CA GLY A 121 -12.81 -3.67 -4.48
C GLY A 121 -13.01 -3.73 -5.98
N VAL A 122 -11.95 -3.73 -6.76
CA VAL A 122 -12.04 -3.79 -8.20
C VAL A 122 -12.16 -5.24 -8.61
N SER A 123 -13.21 -5.54 -9.34
CA SER A 123 -13.37 -6.89 -9.83
C SER A 123 -12.41 -7.13 -10.95
N THR A 124 -11.73 -8.25 -10.89
CA THR A 124 -10.81 -8.55 -11.94
C THR A 124 -11.50 -9.04 -13.14
N ILE A 125 -12.81 -9.26 -13.05
CA ILE A 125 -13.47 -9.76 -14.07
C ILE A 125 -14.01 -8.83 -14.90
N GLU A 126 -14.48 -7.81 -14.34
CA GLU A 126 -15.24 -7.01 -15.02
C GLU A 126 -14.73 -6.61 -16.25
N PRO A 127 -13.70 -6.35 -16.35
CA PRO A 127 -13.39 -5.82 -17.56
C PRO A 127 -13.57 -6.74 -18.60
N ARG A 128 -13.35 -7.52 -18.66
CA ARG A 128 -13.30 -8.21 -19.64
C ARG A 128 -14.39 -8.61 -20.03
N LEU A 129 -14.92 -8.69 -19.55
CA LEU A 129 -15.88 -9.23 -19.90
C LEU A 129 -16.65 -8.51 -20.46
N ALA A 130 -16.57 -7.88 -20.08
CA ALA A 130 -17.41 -7.15 -20.49
C ALA A 130 -17.23 -7.01 -21.74
N THR A 131 -16.81 -7.29 -22.10
CA THR A 131 -16.57 -7.08 -23.15
C THR A 131 -17.09 -7.37 -23.79
#